data_7c714e9cbbbb715e879e59b5a95347e3
#
_entry.id   7c714e9cbbbb715e879e59b5a95347e3
#
_cell.length_a   1.000
_cell.length_b   1.000
_cell.length_c   1.000
_cell.angle_alpha   90.00
_cell.angle_beta   90.00
_cell.angle_gamma   90.00
#
_symmetry.space_group_name_H-M   'P 1'
#
loop_
_entity.id
_entity.type
_entity.pdbx_description
1 polymer ?
#
loop_
_entity_poly.entity_id
_entity_poly.type
_entity_poly.pdbx_seq_one_letter_code
_entity_poly.pdbx_strand_id
1 'polypeptide(L)'
;MMDLTRVNAYMERVSRSEHETFKPVGSKLKVGLDLGTSYIVLVVLDEENNPIACEKRAANVLKDGVVVDYSGSLRIVRELKAKLEERLGVELTNCAIAMPAGTESSVRTHQYVAEGAGFEVTNVLDEPSAANSIYQIDDGVVVDIGGGTTGLAILKGGKVVQIEDEPTGGTHVTLVLAGNYHIPFDEAEKIKQDYSRHREILPVVKAVLEKMASIVKRYVDPNEVDTIYLCGGTCCLTGIEGIFEKETGIHTVKPADPFLVTPAGIAMNCII
;
A
#
# COMPACT_ATOMS: atom_id res chain seq x y z
N MET A 1 21.18 5.55 -8.97
CA MET A 1 19.93 4.82 -9.33
C MET A 1 19.89 3.56 -8.48
N MET A 2 18.87 3.40 -7.65
CA MET A 2 18.72 2.21 -6.83
C MET A 2 18.43 0.99 -7.72
N ASP A 3 19.12 -0.11 -7.47
CA ASP A 3 18.81 -1.39 -8.09
C ASP A 3 17.60 -2.01 -7.35
N LEU A 4 16.46 -2.13 -8.02
CA LEU A 4 15.26 -2.76 -7.45
C LEU A 4 15.35 -4.28 -7.32
N THR A 5 16.46 -4.91 -7.69
CA THR A 5 16.63 -6.37 -7.64
C THR A 5 16.34 -6.92 -6.25
N ARG A 6 16.88 -6.30 -5.18
CA ARG A 6 16.61 -6.68 -3.80
C ARG A 6 15.13 -6.52 -3.44
N VAL A 7 14.55 -5.39 -3.81
CA VAL A 7 13.13 -5.09 -3.54
C VAL A 7 12.24 -6.10 -4.26
N ASN A 8 12.49 -6.35 -5.55
CA ASN A 8 11.72 -7.31 -6.34
C ASN A 8 11.80 -8.73 -5.76
N ALA A 9 12.98 -9.21 -5.39
CA ALA A 9 13.16 -10.53 -4.77
C ALA A 9 12.41 -10.64 -3.42
N TYR A 10 12.43 -9.58 -2.63
CA TYR A 10 11.68 -9.53 -1.38
C TYR A 10 10.17 -9.53 -1.63
N MET A 11 9.69 -8.68 -2.55
CA MET A 11 8.27 -8.58 -2.88
C MET A 11 7.72 -9.85 -3.52
N GLU A 12 8.50 -10.55 -4.34
CA GLU A 12 8.12 -11.87 -4.85
C GLU A 12 7.85 -12.86 -3.70
N ARG A 13 8.68 -12.85 -2.65
CA ARG A 13 8.45 -13.69 -1.48
C ARG A 13 7.24 -13.26 -0.67
N VAL A 14 6.98 -11.95 -0.54
CA VAL A 14 5.75 -11.43 0.09
C VAL A 14 4.52 -11.89 -0.69
N SER A 15 4.49 -11.75 -2.02
CA SER A 15 3.38 -12.20 -2.86
C SER A 15 3.16 -13.71 -2.75
N ARG A 16 4.20 -14.52 -2.76
CA ARG A 16 4.08 -15.97 -2.57
C ARG A 16 3.49 -16.32 -1.22
N SER A 17 3.73 -15.52 -0.19
CA SER A 17 3.21 -15.76 1.17
C SER A 17 1.67 -15.65 1.27
N GLU A 18 0.98 -15.15 0.24
CA GLU A 18 -0.47 -15.21 0.13
C GLU A 18 -0.98 -16.67 -0.03
N HIS A 19 -0.19 -17.51 -0.67
CA HIS A 19 -0.57 -18.90 -1.01
C HIS A 19 0.28 -19.94 -0.30
N GLU A 20 1.47 -19.57 0.16
CA GLU A 20 2.41 -20.43 0.86
C GLU A 20 2.60 -19.92 2.28
N THR A 21 2.85 -20.82 3.22
CA THR A 21 3.26 -20.46 4.58
C THR A 21 4.71 -20.85 4.75
N PHE A 22 5.58 -19.86 4.97
CA PHE A 22 7.00 -20.09 5.17
C PHE A 22 7.30 -20.37 6.65
N LYS A 23 8.38 -21.10 6.90
CA LYS A 23 8.83 -21.39 8.27
C LYS A 23 9.55 -20.15 8.83
N PRO A 24 9.13 -19.64 10.01
CA PRO A 24 9.79 -18.49 10.63
C PRO A 24 11.15 -18.85 11.20
N VAL A 25 12.03 -17.84 11.25
CA VAL A 25 13.22 -17.84 12.09
C VAL A 25 12.84 -17.23 13.44
N GLY A 26 13.21 -17.87 14.53
CA GLY A 26 12.79 -17.43 15.87
C GLY A 26 11.37 -17.84 16.24
N SER A 27 10.84 -17.24 17.29
CA SER A 27 9.53 -17.57 17.86
C SER A 27 8.52 -16.41 17.85
N LYS A 28 8.98 -15.19 17.58
CA LYS A 28 8.14 -14.00 17.54
C LYS A 28 7.77 -13.63 16.12
N LEU A 29 6.55 -13.15 15.95
CA LEU A 29 6.02 -12.73 14.65
C LEU A 29 5.63 -11.25 14.70
N LYS A 30 5.90 -10.55 13.62
CA LYS A 30 5.52 -9.17 13.36
C LYS A 30 4.32 -9.14 12.43
N VAL A 31 3.31 -8.36 12.76
CA VAL A 31 2.14 -8.21 11.90
C VAL A 31 2.01 -6.77 11.43
N GLY A 32 1.82 -6.59 10.13
CA GLY A 32 1.38 -5.34 9.53
C GLY A 32 -0.10 -5.44 9.17
N LEU A 33 -0.91 -4.56 9.71
CA LEU A 33 -2.31 -4.40 9.34
C LEU A 33 -2.46 -3.11 8.51
N ASP A 34 -2.78 -3.28 7.26
CA ASP A 34 -3.13 -2.20 6.34
C ASP A 34 -4.65 -2.15 6.16
N LEU A 35 -5.26 -1.06 6.62
CA LEU A 35 -6.68 -0.77 6.49
C LEU A 35 -6.91 0.16 5.28
N GLY A 36 -6.73 -0.39 4.09
CA GLY A 36 -6.88 0.38 2.85
C GLY A 36 -8.33 0.57 2.39
N THR A 37 -8.55 1.58 1.56
CA THR A 37 -9.88 1.91 1.00
C THR A 37 -10.46 0.78 0.14
N SER A 38 -9.63 0.03 -0.59
CA SER A 38 -10.06 -1.04 -1.49
C SER A 38 -9.78 -2.45 -0.96
N TYR A 39 -8.80 -2.58 -0.10
CA TYR A 39 -8.38 -3.85 0.51
C TYR A 39 -7.98 -3.66 1.96
N ILE A 40 -8.26 -4.66 2.78
CA ILE A 40 -7.62 -4.86 4.08
C ILE A 40 -6.60 -5.97 3.89
N VAL A 41 -5.36 -5.73 4.34
CA VAL A 41 -4.24 -6.66 4.18
C VAL A 41 -3.56 -6.91 5.53
N LEU A 42 -3.25 -8.17 5.81
CA LEU A 42 -2.40 -8.58 6.94
C LEU A 42 -1.16 -9.28 6.38
N VAL A 43 0.01 -8.77 6.70
CA VAL A 43 1.31 -9.39 6.38
C VAL A 43 1.97 -9.82 7.68
N VAL A 44 2.45 -11.06 7.71
CA VAL A 44 3.19 -11.62 8.84
C VAL A 44 4.65 -11.83 8.44
N LEU A 45 5.56 -11.28 9.23
CA LEU A 45 7.00 -11.45 9.10
C LEU A 45 7.54 -12.13 10.36
N ASP A 46 8.72 -12.74 10.26
CA ASP A 46 9.48 -13.20 11.42
C ASP A 46 10.37 -12.10 12.02
N GLU A 47 11.15 -12.44 13.04
CA GLU A 47 12.06 -11.52 13.75
C GLU A 47 13.10 -10.89 12.82
N GLU A 48 13.51 -11.59 11.75
CA GLU A 48 14.47 -11.14 10.75
C GLU A 48 13.83 -10.43 9.56
N ASN A 49 12.52 -10.12 9.64
CA ASN A 49 11.69 -9.55 8.59
C ASN A 49 11.54 -10.45 7.34
N ASN A 50 11.67 -11.77 7.46
CA ASN A 50 11.32 -12.66 6.36
C ASN A 50 9.82 -12.79 6.24
N PRO A 51 9.25 -12.72 5.03
CA PRO A 51 7.82 -12.95 4.79
C PRO A 51 7.42 -14.40 5.14
N ILE A 52 6.37 -14.56 5.95
CA ILE A 52 5.90 -15.84 6.46
C ILE A 52 4.52 -16.19 5.92
N ALA A 53 3.55 -15.28 6.03
CA ALA A 53 2.19 -15.45 5.53
C ALA A 53 1.55 -14.10 5.24
N CYS A 54 0.62 -14.08 4.31
CA CYS A 54 -0.17 -12.90 3.98
C CYS A 54 -1.63 -13.31 3.73
N GLU A 55 -2.56 -12.49 4.18
CA GLU A 55 -3.98 -12.59 3.84
C GLU A 55 -4.51 -11.22 3.47
N LYS A 56 -5.37 -11.16 2.45
CA LYS A 56 -6.01 -9.93 2.01
C LYS A 56 -7.47 -10.14 1.65
N ARG A 57 -8.24 -9.08 1.74
CA ARG A 57 -9.65 -9.09 1.35
C ARG A 57 -10.05 -7.74 0.75
N ALA A 58 -10.73 -7.77 -0.40
CA ALA A 58 -11.39 -6.60 -0.94
C ALA A 58 -12.46 -6.09 0.03
N ALA A 59 -12.48 -4.80 0.28
CA ALA A 59 -13.36 -4.18 1.26
C ALA A 59 -13.79 -2.77 0.81
N ASN A 60 -15.00 -2.39 1.14
CA ASN A 60 -15.56 -1.05 0.91
C ASN A 60 -16.02 -0.47 2.26
N VAL A 61 -15.15 -0.58 3.28
CA VAL A 61 -15.43 -0.16 4.65
C VAL A 61 -14.67 1.10 5.06
N LEU A 62 -13.76 1.57 4.19
CA LEU A 62 -13.08 2.86 4.30
C LEU A 62 -13.37 3.71 3.06
N LYS A 63 -13.31 5.02 3.26
CA LYS A 63 -13.36 6.01 2.19
C LYS A 63 -12.27 7.05 2.44
N ASP A 64 -11.38 7.23 1.46
CA ASP A 64 -10.27 8.19 1.52
C ASP A 64 -9.50 8.11 2.85
N GLY A 65 -9.14 6.89 3.28
CA GLY A 65 -8.41 6.63 4.52
C GLY A 65 -9.25 6.73 5.82
N VAL A 66 -10.55 7.01 5.73
CA VAL A 66 -11.44 7.11 6.91
C VAL A 66 -12.33 5.88 7.01
N VAL A 67 -12.37 5.23 8.17
CA VAL A 67 -13.28 4.09 8.44
C VAL A 67 -14.71 4.59 8.46
N VAL A 68 -15.54 4.15 7.51
CA VAL A 68 -16.96 4.50 7.41
C VAL A 68 -17.89 3.36 7.88
N ASP A 69 -17.38 2.13 7.91
CA ASP A 69 -18.06 0.96 8.51
C ASP A 69 -17.11 0.26 9.50
N TYR A 70 -17.19 0.65 10.75
CA TYR A 70 -16.38 0.07 11.82
C TYR A 70 -16.65 -1.44 12.00
N SER A 71 -17.92 -1.83 12.04
CA SER A 71 -18.31 -3.23 12.27
C SER A 71 -17.87 -4.14 11.12
N GLY A 72 -17.97 -3.66 9.88
CA GLY A 72 -17.48 -4.34 8.69
C GLY A 72 -15.95 -4.48 8.71
N SER A 73 -15.23 -3.41 9.03
CA SER A 73 -13.77 -3.42 9.17
C SER A 73 -13.32 -4.43 10.22
N LEU A 74 -13.88 -4.34 11.42
CA LEU A 74 -13.57 -5.24 12.53
C LEU A 74 -13.82 -6.72 12.18
N ARG A 75 -14.94 -7.01 11.54
CA ARG A 75 -15.25 -8.38 11.10
C ARG A 75 -14.22 -8.89 10.10
N ILE A 76 -13.84 -8.09 9.11
CA ILE A 76 -12.86 -8.49 8.10
C ILE A 76 -11.50 -8.75 8.75
N VAL A 77 -11.02 -7.84 9.62
CA VAL A 77 -9.73 -8.03 10.31
C VAL A 77 -9.72 -9.30 11.15
N ARG A 78 -10.81 -9.58 11.90
CA ARG A 78 -10.93 -10.83 12.67
C ARG A 78 -10.89 -12.08 11.79
N GLU A 79 -11.57 -12.06 10.65
CA GLU A 79 -11.58 -13.18 9.71
C GLU A 79 -10.17 -13.41 9.11
N LEU A 80 -9.45 -12.35 8.72
CA LEU A 80 -8.09 -12.45 8.18
C LEU A 80 -7.11 -12.94 9.26
N LYS A 81 -7.21 -12.40 10.49
CA LYS A 81 -6.41 -12.82 11.64
C LYS A 81 -6.60 -14.31 11.91
N ALA A 82 -7.86 -14.77 12.03
CA ALA A 82 -8.18 -16.16 12.31
C ALA A 82 -7.61 -17.11 11.24
N LYS A 83 -7.69 -16.75 9.95
CA LYS A 83 -7.08 -17.53 8.87
C LYS A 83 -5.56 -17.63 9.00
N LEU A 84 -4.90 -16.52 9.33
CA LEU A 84 -3.44 -16.52 9.53
C LEU A 84 -3.05 -17.36 10.74
N GLU A 85 -3.77 -17.25 11.86
CA GLU A 85 -3.55 -18.05 13.06
C GLU A 85 -3.75 -19.54 12.80
N GLU A 86 -4.78 -19.92 12.01
CA GLU A 86 -4.99 -21.30 11.57
C GLU A 86 -3.82 -21.82 10.72
N ARG A 87 -3.34 -21.00 9.75
CA ARG A 87 -2.19 -21.34 8.88
C ARG A 87 -0.88 -21.48 9.64
N LEU A 88 -0.70 -20.67 10.69
CA LEU A 88 0.54 -20.59 11.46
C LEU A 88 0.56 -21.49 12.68
N GLY A 89 -0.61 -21.86 13.19
CA GLY A 89 -0.74 -22.65 14.42
C GLY A 89 -0.39 -21.88 15.70
N VAL A 90 -0.35 -20.54 15.65
CA VAL A 90 -0.01 -19.65 16.76
C VAL A 90 -0.93 -18.43 16.79
N GLU A 91 -1.11 -17.85 17.97
CA GLU A 91 -1.87 -16.61 18.16
C GLU A 91 -1.00 -15.41 17.72
N LEU A 92 -1.62 -14.45 17.01
CA LEU A 92 -1.01 -13.19 16.60
C LEU A 92 -1.47 -12.08 17.54
N THR A 93 -0.56 -11.53 18.33
CA THR A 93 -0.89 -10.56 19.39
C THR A 93 -0.55 -9.12 19.04
N ASN A 94 0.60 -8.87 18.41
CA ASN A 94 1.10 -7.53 18.14
C ASN A 94 0.91 -7.17 16.67
N CYS A 95 0.57 -5.90 16.40
CA CYS A 95 0.62 -5.38 15.05
C CYS A 95 1.11 -3.93 14.99
N ALA A 96 1.61 -3.53 13.83
CA ALA A 96 1.71 -2.13 13.43
C ALA A 96 0.60 -1.81 12.44
N ILE A 97 0.23 -0.54 12.36
CA ILE A 97 -0.75 0.00 11.40
C ILE A 97 -0.16 1.20 10.68
N ALA A 98 -0.69 1.52 9.50
CA ALA A 98 -0.41 2.78 8.84
C ALA A 98 -1.70 3.54 8.50
N MET A 99 -1.53 4.80 8.16
CA MET A 99 -2.61 5.72 7.84
C MET A 99 -2.14 6.78 6.85
N PRO A 100 -3.07 7.32 6.04
CA PRO A 100 -2.79 8.51 5.23
C PRO A 100 -2.39 9.70 6.11
N ALA A 101 -1.46 10.51 5.64
CA ALA A 101 -1.04 11.72 6.34
C ALA A 101 -2.22 12.70 6.52
N GLY A 102 -2.21 13.48 7.61
CA GLY A 102 -3.28 14.45 7.88
C GLY A 102 -4.60 13.85 8.37
N THR A 103 -4.69 12.53 8.53
CA THR A 103 -5.90 11.85 9.06
C THR A 103 -5.80 11.51 10.56
N GLU A 104 -5.08 12.31 11.32
CA GLU A 104 -4.81 12.10 12.76
C GLU A 104 -6.08 11.89 13.61
N SER A 105 -7.19 12.52 13.22
CA SER A 105 -8.48 12.30 13.88
C SER A 105 -9.02 10.87 13.67
N SER A 106 -8.59 10.18 12.62
CA SER A 106 -9.00 8.81 12.27
C SER A 106 -8.08 7.75 12.88
N VAL A 107 -6.87 8.12 13.40
CA VAL A 107 -5.89 7.21 14.03
C VAL A 107 -6.57 6.28 15.03
N ARG A 108 -7.35 6.87 15.94
CA ARG A 108 -8.01 6.11 17.01
C ARG A 108 -8.97 5.06 16.46
N THR A 109 -9.68 5.36 15.37
CA THR A 109 -10.62 4.39 14.79
C THR A 109 -9.88 3.20 14.18
N HIS A 110 -8.76 3.43 13.51
CA HIS A 110 -7.90 2.35 12.99
C HIS A 110 -7.33 1.50 14.13
N GLN A 111 -6.82 2.15 15.20
CA GLN A 111 -6.37 1.45 16.40
C GLN A 111 -7.48 0.61 17.02
N TYR A 112 -8.69 1.18 17.21
CA TYR A 112 -9.82 0.45 17.77
C TYR A 112 -10.27 -0.75 16.91
N VAL A 113 -10.14 -0.67 15.59
CA VAL A 113 -10.38 -1.83 14.72
C VAL A 113 -9.36 -2.94 14.99
N ALA A 114 -8.07 -2.60 15.08
CA ALA A 114 -6.99 -3.54 15.37
C ALA A 114 -7.15 -4.15 16.78
N GLU A 115 -7.34 -3.31 17.80
CA GLU A 115 -7.52 -3.72 19.19
C GLU A 115 -8.80 -4.57 19.38
N GLY A 116 -9.89 -4.16 18.73
CA GLY A 116 -11.15 -4.93 18.71
C GLY A 116 -10.99 -6.31 18.07
N ALA A 117 -10.05 -6.48 17.16
CA ALA A 117 -9.69 -7.78 16.58
C ALA A 117 -8.71 -8.59 17.46
N GLY A 118 -8.30 -8.07 18.61
CA GLY A 118 -7.40 -8.75 19.56
C GLY A 118 -5.92 -8.53 19.25
N PHE A 119 -5.55 -7.44 18.59
CA PHE A 119 -4.18 -7.01 18.46
C PHE A 119 -3.82 -5.97 19.52
N GLU A 120 -2.58 -5.94 19.95
CA GLU A 120 -1.92 -4.80 20.57
C GLU A 120 -1.23 -3.99 19.46
N VAL A 121 -1.61 -2.71 19.29
CA VAL A 121 -0.98 -1.82 18.30
C VAL A 121 0.32 -1.29 18.88
N THR A 122 1.44 -1.76 18.34
CA THR A 122 2.78 -1.43 18.85
C THR A 122 3.43 -0.28 18.12
N ASN A 123 2.95 0.08 16.93
CA ASN A 123 3.43 1.23 16.17
C ASN A 123 2.37 1.74 15.18
N VAL A 124 2.43 3.03 14.88
CA VAL A 124 1.58 3.73 13.91
C VAL A 124 2.47 4.56 13.01
N LEU A 125 2.33 4.41 11.68
CA LEU A 125 3.14 5.09 10.68
C LEU A 125 2.26 5.80 9.65
N ASP A 126 2.85 6.67 8.85
CA ASP A 126 2.28 7.05 7.56
C ASP A 126 2.63 6.01 6.49
N GLU A 127 1.76 5.86 5.49
CA GLU A 127 1.89 4.83 4.45
C GLU A 127 3.21 4.96 3.64
N PRO A 128 3.61 6.15 3.14
CA PRO A 128 4.87 6.27 2.40
C PRO A 128 6.11 5.97 3.25
N SER A 129 6.13 6.34 4.53
CA SER A 129 7.23 6.00 5.45
C SER A 129 7.30 4.49 5.69
N ALA A 130 6.14 3.83 5.84
CA ALA A 130 6.09 2.37 5.93
C ALA A 130 6.65 1.74 4.64
N ALA A 131 6.26 2.22 3.47
CA ALA A 131 6.78 1.77 2.18
C ALA A 131 8.30 1.95 2.07
N ASN A 132 8.87 3.04 2.63
CA ASN A 132 10.31 3.24 2.64
C ASN A 132 11.08 2.20 3.47
N SER A 133 10.45 1.52 4.40
CA SER A 133 11.09 0.39 5.10
C SER A 133 11.47 -0.76 4.15
N ILE A 134 10.76 -0.88 3.01
CA ILE A 134 11.07 -1.81 1.92
C ILE A 134 12.12 -1.22 0.97
N TYR A 135 11.92 0.01 0.52
CA TYR A 135 12.83 0.67 -0.42
C TYR A 135 14.19 0.98 0.19
N GLN A 136 14.22 1.48 1.42
CA GLN A 136 15.43 1.88 2.15
C GLN A 136 16.24 2.92 1.37
N ILE A 137 15.55 3.92 0.84
CA ILE A 137 16.20 5.05 0.15
C ILE A 137 16.57 6.14 1.16
N ASP A 138 17.69 6.79 0.91
CA ASP A 138 18.15 7.96 1.68
C ASP A 138 17.63 9.27 1.06
N ASP A 139 17.64 9.38 -0.27
CA ASP A 139 17.20 10.54 -1.02
C ASP A 139 16.22 10.14 -2.12
N GLY A 140 15.14 10.90 -2.27
CA GLY A 140 14.10 10.64 -3.26
C GLY A 140 12.68 10.86 -2.72
N VAL A 141 11.70 10.38 -3.47
CA VAL A 141 10.29 10.45 -3.08
C VAL A 141 9.65 9.07 -3.17
N VAL A 142 9.05 8.63 -2.10
CA VAL A 142 8.14 7.47 -2.10
C VAL A 142 6.73 7.98 -2.32
N VAL A 143 6.02 7.40 -3.28
CA VAL A 143 4.63 7.73 -3.60
C VAL A 143 3.79 6.46 -3.49
N ASP A 144 2.87 6.46 -2.54
CA ASP A 144 1.87 5.40 -2.38
C ASP A 144 0.55 5.83 -3.02
N ILE A 145 0.09 5.07 -4.01
CA ILE A 145 -1.20 5.29 -4.66
C ILE A 145 -2.14 4.14 -4.32
N GLY A 146 -2.90 4.35 -3.26
CA GLY A 146 -3.92 3.43 -2.79
C GLY A 146 -5.21 3.49 -3.60
N GLY A 147 -6.29 2.97 -3.03
CA GLY A 147 -7.63 3.06 -3.60
C GLY A 147 -8.26 4.45 -3.47
N GLY A 148 -8.03 5.13 -2.34
CA GLY A 148 -8.63 6.43 -2.03
C GLY A 148 -7.73 7.62 -2.28
N THR A 149 -6.44 7.49 -1.95
CA THR A 149 -5.50 8.60 -1.83
C THR A 149 -4.23 8.39 -2.65
N THR A 150 -3.49 9.49 -2.85
CA THR A 150 -2.10 9.54 -3.29
C THR A 150 -1.29 10.20 -2.18
N GLY A 151 -0.56 9.38 -1.43
CA GLY A 151 0.36 9.81 -0.39
C GLY A 151 1.78 9.92 -0.90
N LEU A 152 2.57 10.85 -0.38
CA LEU A 152 3.99 10.95 -0.69
C LEU A 152 4.82 11.31 0.54
N ALA A 153 6.05 10.79 0.58
CA ALA A 153 7.09 11.22 1.51
C ALA A 153 8.36 11.61 0.76
N ILE A 154 8.88 12.79 1.05
CA ILE A 154 10.16 13.27 0.53
C ILE A 154 11.23 12.93 1.56
N LEU A 155 12.28 12.22 1.10
CA LEU A 155 13.42 11.81 1.92
C LEU A 155 14.67 12.60 1.53
N LYS A 156 15.42 13.04 2.52
CA LYS A 156 16.74 13.66 2.38
C LYS A 156 17.66 13.17 3.49
N GLY A 157 18.80 12.56 3.10
CA GLY A 157 19.78 12.01 4.03
C GLY A 157 19.19 10.96 4.98
N GLY A 158 18.33 10.08 4.47
CA GLY A 158 17.68 9.00 5.23
C GLY A 158 16.55 9.48 6.18
N LYS A 159 16.14 10.74 6.07
CA LYS A 159 15.08 11.31 6.91
C LYS A 159 13.91 11.79 6.05
N VAL A 160 12.71 11.50 6.51
CA VAL A 160 11.51 12.09 5.95
C VAL A 160 11.47 13.58 6.32
N VAL A 161 11.46 14.44 5.31
CA VAL A 161 11.44 15.90 5.48
C VAL A 161 10.07 16.51 5.19
N GLN A 162 9.24 15.80 4.43
CA GLN A 162 7.87 16.22 4.11
C GLN A 162 6.99 15.01 3.84
N ILE A 163 5.74 15.06 4.29
CA ILE A 163 4.71 14.06 4.01
C ILE A 163 3.47 14.81 3.55
N GLU A 164 2.84 14.36 2.47
CA GLU A 164 1.58 14.89 1.95
C GLU A 164 0.65 13.74 1.57
N ASP A 165 -0.65 13.98 1.62
CA ASP A 165 -1.67 13.06 1.16
C ASP A 165 -2.83 13.82 0.49
N GLU A 166 -3.28 13.31 -0.65
CA GLU A 166 -4.34 13.95 -1.43
C GLU A 166 -5.42 12.90 -1.79
N PRO A 167 -6.72 13.25 -1.66
CA PRO A 167 -7.82 12.30 -1.86
C PRO A 167 -8.05 12.02 -3.35
N THR A 168 -7.07 11.44 -4.02
CA THR A 168 -7.15 11.00 -5.41
C THR A 168 -6.41 9.67 -5.53
N GLY A 169 -7.11 8.58 -5.78
CA GLY A 169 -6.55 7.23 -5.85
C GLY A 169 -7.24 6.35 -6.89
N GLY A 170 -7.06 5.04 -6.79
CA GLY A 170 -7.52 4.05 -7.74
C GLY A 170 -9.04 4.02 -7.98
N THR A 171 -9.84 4.47 -7.02
CA THR A 171 -11.29 4.63 -7.18
C THR A 171 -11.62 5.59 -8.33
N HIS A 172 -10.83 6.66 -8.49
CA HIS A 172 -11.03 7.61 -9.61
C HIS A 172 -10.73 6.96 -10.97
N VAL A 173 -9.71 6.07 -11.02
CA VAL A 173 -9.41 5.27 -12.23
C VAL A 173 -10.60 4.37 -12.57
N THR A 174 -11.16 3.67 -11.58
CA THR A 174 -12.32 2.79 -11.75
C THR A 174 -13.56 3.56 -12.20
N LEU A 175 -13.82 4.75 -11.63
CA LEU A 175 -14.94 5.62 -12.04
C LEU A 175 -14.81 6.07 -13.50
N VAL A 176 -13.61 6.41 -13.95
CA VAL A 176 -13.37 6.78 -15.36
C VAL A 176 -13.67 5.60 -16.30
N LEU A 177 -13.21 4.38 -15.92
CA LEU A 177 -13.51 3.17 -16.70
C LEU A 177 -15.01 2.87 -16.73
N ALA A 178 -15.68 2.92 -15.56
CA ALA A 178 -17.12 2.70 -15.45
C ALA A 178 -17.90 3.66 -16.33
N GLY A 179 -17.54 4.94 -16.32
CA GLY A 179 -18.15 5.97 -17.18
C GLY A 179 -17.88 5.76 -18.66
N ASN A 180 -16.64 5.44 -19.02
CA ASN A 180 -16.26 5.25 -20.43
C ASN A 180 -16.91 4.01 -21.06
N TYR A 181 -17.01 2.92 -20.31
CA TYR A 181 -17.59 1.65 -20.81
C TYR A 181 -19.09 1.51 -20.51
N HIS A 182 -19.70 2.45 -19.76
CA HIS A 182 -21.09 2.39 -19.31
C HIS A 182 -21.43 1.11 -18.52
N ILE A 183 -20.54 0.71 -17.61
CA ILE A 183 -20.63 -0.51 -16.79
C ILE A 183 -20.66 -0.17 -15.29
N PRO A 184 -21.13 -1.10 -14.44
CA PRO A 184 -21.05 -0.96 -12.98
C PRO A 184 -19.62 -0.81 -12.48
N PHE A 185 -19.45 -0.14 -11.33
CA PHE A 185 -18.15 0.08 -10.69
C PHE A 185 -17.38 -1.23 -10.46
N ASP A 186 -18.04 -2.26 -9.93
CA ASP A 186 -17.38 -3.55 -9.64
C ASP A 186 -16.89 -4.27 -10.89
N GLU A 187 -17.55 -4.08 -12.02
CA GLU A 187 -17.10 -4.61 -13.31
C GLU A 187 -15.89 -3.84 -13.83
N ALA A 188 -15.93 -2.51 -13.74
CA ALA A 188 -14.81 -1.65 -14.08
C ALA A 188 -13.57 -1.93 -13.20
N GLU A 189 -13.77 -2.22 -11.91
CA GLU A 189 -12.71 -2.60 -11.00
C GLU A 189 -12.02 -3.90 -11.43
N LYS A 190 -12.79 -4.91 -11.85
CA LYS A 190 -12.23 -6.15 -12.39
C LYS A 190 -11.40 -5.92 -13.66
N ILE A 191 -11.89 -5.02 -14.55
CA ILE A 191 -11.15 -4.64 -15.75
C ILE A 191 -9.83 -3.95 -15.39
N LYS A 192 -9.85 -3.04 -14.41
CA LYS A 192 -8.64 -2.37 -13.93
C LYS A 192 -7.62 -3.33 -13.35
N GLN A 193 -8.06 -4.40 -12.69
CA GLN A 193 -7.18 -5.42 -12.08
C GLN A 193 -6.65 -6.44 -13.08
N ASP A 194 -7.22 -6.54 -14.28
CA ASP A 194 -6.80 -7.46 -15.31
C ASP A 194 -5.58 -6.92 -16.08
N TYR A 195 -4.41 -7.44 -15.77
CA TYR A 195 -3.14 -7.05 -16.40
C TYR A 195 -3.18 -7.17 -17.94
N SER A 196 -3.95 -8.13 -18.48
CA SER A 196 -4.08 -8.30 -19.93
C SER A 196 -4.78 -7.12 -20.62
N ARG A 197 -5.59 -6.37 -19.86
CA ARG A 197 -6.35 -5.21 -20.31
C ARG A 197 -5.61 -3.87 -20.14
N HIS A 198 -4.49 -3.83 -19.41
CA HIS A 198 -3.81 -2.57 -19.08
C HIS A 198 -3.43 -1.75 -20.33
N ARG A 199 -2.98 -2.40 -21.39
CA ARG A 199 -2.63 -1.71 -22.65
C ARG A 199 -3.85 -1.02 -23.28
N GLU A 200 -5.02 -1.62 -23.17
CA GLU A 200 -6.29 -1.09 -23.69
C GLU A 200 -6.80 0.07 -22.84
N ILE A 201 -6.79 -0.10 -21.51
CA ILE A 201 -7.39 0.88 -20.60
C ILE A 201 -6.48 2.09 -20.31
N LEU A 202 -5.17 1.96 -20.45
CA LEU A 202 -4.21 3.02 -20.13
C LEU A 202 -4.53 4.36 -20.83
N PRO A 203 -4.86 4.40 -22.13
CA PRO A 203 -5.28 5.65 -22.78
C PRO A 203 -6.56 6.26 -22.20
N VAL A 204 -7.51 5.41 -21.76
CA VAL A 204 -8.79 5.85 -21.18
C VAL A 204 -8.58 6.54 -19.84
N VAL A 205 -7.70 6.00 -19.00
CA VAL A 205 -7.45 6.49 -17.64
C VAL A 205 -6.29 7.48 -17.54
N LYS A 206 -5.64 7.77 -18.66
CA LYS A 206 -4.42 8.59 -18.71
C LYS A 206 -4.59 9.93 -18.00
N ALA A 207 -5.69 10.64 -18.24
CA ALA A 207 -5.92 11.96 -17.64
C ALA A 207 -6.01 11.94 -16.12
N VAL A 208 -6.55 10.88 -15.52
CA VAL A 208 -6.61 10.76 -14.07
C VAL A 208 -5.24 10.38 -13.49
N LEU A 209 -4.43 9.59 -14.21
CA LEU A 209 -3.06 9.30 -13.82
C LEU A 209 -2.14 10.52 -13.94
N GLU A 210 -2.30 11.32 -15.01
CA GLU A 210 -1.61 12.61 -15.16
C GLU A 210 -1.99 13.58 -14.03
N LYS A 211 -3.26 13.59 -13.59
CA LYS A 211 -3.67 14.35 -12.41
C LYS A 211 -2.94 13.89 -11.14
N MET A 212 -2.83 12.58 -10.89
CA MET A 212 -2.08 12.05 -9.75
C MET A 212 -0.60 12.46 -9.81
N ALA A 213 0.02 12.33 -10.98
CA ALA A 213 1.41 12.77 -11.19
C ALA A 213 1.57 14.29 -10.99
N SER A 214 0.60 15.10 -11.42
CA SER A 214 0.60 16.55 -11.20
C SER A 214 0.43 16.94 -9.73
N ILE A 215 -0.26 16.11 -8.94
CA ILE A 215 -0.31 16.26 -7.48
C ILE A 215 1.10 16.12 -6.90
N VAL A 216 1.80 15.04 -7.22
CA VAL A 216 3.17 14.80 -6.76
C VAL A 216 4.09 15.93 -7.20
N LYS A 217 4.01 16.36 -8.47
CA LYS A 217 4.81 17.47 -9.03
C LYS A 217 4.68 18.79 -8.26
N ARG A 218 3.57 19.04 -7.57
CA ARG A 218 3.41 20.27 -6.76
C ARG A 218 4.31 20.32 -5.55
N TYR A 219 4.71 19.16 -5.05
CA TYR A 219 5.48 19.02 -3.82
C TYR A 219 6.96 18.71 -4.05
N VAL A 220 7.35 18.32 -5.28
CA VAL A 220 8.71 17.91 -5.61
C VAL A 220 9.36 18.85 -6.62
N ASP A 221 10.61 19.25 -6.35
CA ASP A 221 11.43 19.96 -7.32
C ASP A 221 12.31 18.95 -8.09
N PRO A 222 12.19 18.85 -9.43
CA PRO A 222 13.00 17.94 -10.23
C PRO A 222 14.51 18.27 -10.20
N ASN A 223 14.92 19.44 -9.69
CA ASN A 223 16.32 19.76 -9.45
C ASN A 223 16.86 19.23 -8.11
N GLU A 224 15.95 18.84 -7.19
CA GLU A 224 16.31 18.35 -5.87
C GLU A 224 16.04 16.85 -5.68
N VAL A 225 15.21 16.26 -6.53
CA VAL A 225 14.78 14.87 -6.47
C VAL A 225 15.10 14.15 -7.78
N ASP A 226 15.93 13.12 -7.71
CA ASP A 226 16.35 12.36 -8.89
C ASP A 226 15.38 11.21 -9.22
N THR A 227 14.68 10.65 -8.22
CA THR A 227 13.88 9.43 -8.43
C THR A 227 12.61 9.42 -7.59
N ILE A 228 11.50 9.03 -8.22
CA ILE A 228 10.22 8.71 -7.60
C ILE A 228 10.07 7.18 -7.52
N TYR A 229 9.72 6.67 -6.35
CA TYR A 229 9.48 5.26 -6.06
C TYR A 229 7.99 5.04 -5.82
N LEU A 230 7.31 4.39 -6.76
CA LEU A 230 5.86 4.15 -6.70
C LEU A 230 5.53 2.84 -5.97
N CYS A 231 4.53 2.87 -5.10
CA CYS A 231 3.91 1.71 -4.47
C CYS A 231 2.39 1.88 -4.36
N GLY A 232 1.72 0.89 -3.79
CA GLY A 232 0.27 0.86 -3.66
C GLY A 232 -0.44 0.15 -4.82
N GLY A 233 -1.71 -0.21 -4.58
CA GLY A 233 -2.49 -1.04 -5.51
C GLY A 233 -2.72 -0.41 -6.88
N THR A 234 -2.85 0.90 -6.96
CA THR A 234 -3.04 1.61 -8.23
C THR A 234 -1.77 1.56 -9.09
N CYS A 235 -0.61 1.45 -8.47
CA CYS A 235 0.68 1.33 -9.17
C CYS A 235 0.88 -0.04 -9.86
N CYS A 236 -0.01 -1.02 -9.63
CA CYS A 236 -0.05 -2.26 -10.42
C CYS A 236 -0.38 -2.00 -11.89
N LEU A 237 -0.99 -0.86 -12.22
CA LEU A 237 -1.30 -0.51 -13.61
C LEU A 237 -0.01 -0.37 -14.43
N THR A 238 0.10 -1.19 -15.48
CA THR A 238 1.28 -1.22 -16.35
C THR A 238 1.41 0.10 -17.11
N GLY A 239 2.60 0.72 -17.04
CA GLY A 239 2.90 1.97 -17.73
C GLY A 239 2.61 3.25 -16.94
N ILE A 240 2.14 3.13 -15.69
CA ILE A 240 1.92 4.29 -14.81
C ILE A 240 3.23 5.05 -14.56
N GLU A 241 4.35 4.34 -14.39
CA GLU A 241 5.68 4.93 -14.20
C GLU A 241 6.06 5.89 -15.32
N GLY A 242 5.79 5.53 -16.57
CA GLY A 242 6.08 6.39 -17.72
C GLY A 242 5.20 7.65 -17.77
N ILE A 243 3.98 7.60 -17.23
CA ILE A 243 3.09 8.77 -17.12
C ILE A 243 3.65 9.71 -16.04
N PHE A 244 4.05 9.17 -14.89
CA PHE A 244 4.64 9.95 -13.80
C PHE A 244 5.95 10.61 -14.24
N GLU A 245 6.87 9.85 -14.84
CA GLU A 245 8.13 10.36 -15.35
C GLU A 245 7.94 11.50 -16.37
N LYS A 246 6.99 11.32 -17.30
CA LYS A 246 6.67 12.34 -18.29
C LYS A 246 6.09 13.62 -17.68
N GLU A 247 5.18 13.49 -16.70
CA GLU A 247 4.49 14.63 -16.11
C GLU A 247 5.38 15.39 -15.12
N THR A 248 6.15 14.67 -14.31
CA THR A 248 7.01 15.27 -13.26
C THR A 248 8.36 15.71 -13.80
N GLY A 249 8.88 15.06 -14.85
CA GLY A 249 10.24 15.22 -15.31
C GLY A 249 11.28 14.48 -14.46
N ILE A 250 10.83 13.64 -13.50
CA ILE A 250 11.67 12.89 -12.55
C ILE A 250 11.62 11.41 -12.91
N HIS A 251 12.79 10.75 -12.93
CA HIS A 251 12.86 9.33 -13.16
C HIS A 251 11.96 8.56 -12.17
N THR A 252 11.10 7.69 -12.71
CA THR A 252 10.07 7.04 -11.91
C THR A 252 10.17 5.53 -12.04
N VAL A 253 10.23 4.84 -10.90
CA VAL A 253 10.36 3.38 -10.82
C VAL A 253 9.31 2.78 -9.90
N LYS A 254 9.01 1.51 -10.12
CA LYS A 254 8.19 0.68 -9.21
C LYS A 254 8.72 -0.75 -9.17
N PRO A 255 8.48 -1.52 -8.09
CA PRO A 255 8.81 -2.93 -8.09
C PRO A 255 7.86 -3.72 -9.00
N ALA A 256 8.19 -4.99 -9.24
CA ALA A 256 7.35 -5.89 -10.03
C ALA A 256 5.96 -6.09 -9.41
N ASP A 257 5.89 -6.11 -8.07
CA ASP A 257 4.63 -6.12 -7.31
C ASP A 257 4.60 -4.96 -6.32
N PRO A 258 3.99 -3.82 -6.68
CA PRO A 258 3.90 -2.64 -5.83
C PRO A 258 2.78 -2.72 -4.78
N PHE A 259 1.82 -3.66 -4.90
CA PHE A 259 0.62 -3.72 -4.07
C PHE A 259 0.93 -4.01 -2.60
N LEU A 260 1.85 -4.93 -2.33
CA LEU A 260 2.17 -5.37 -0.97
C LEU A 260 3.35 -4.63 -0.33
N VAL A 261 3.90 -3.60 -0.98
CA VAL A 261 5.05 -2.84 -0.45
C VAL A 261 4.70 -2.18 0.89
N THR A 262 3.62 -1.41 0.93
CA THR A 262 3.18 -0.71 2.15
C THR A 262 2.76 -1.69 3.25
N PRO A 263 1.91 -2.72 3.01
CA PRO A 263 1.59 -3.71 4.04
C PRO A 263 2.81 -4.43 4.62
N ALA A 264 3.79 -4.80 3.79
CA ALA A 264 5.03 -5.42 4.24
C ALA A 264 5.91 -4.44 5.04
N GLY A 265 5.98 -3.18 4.59
CA GLY A 265 6.68 -2.10 5.31
C GLY A 265 6.06 -1.82 6.68
N ILE A 266 4.74 -1.86 6.80
CA ILE A 266 4.03 -1.76 8.09
C ILE A 266 4.48 -2.90 9.01
N ALA A 267 4.49 -4.15 8.50
CA ALA A 267 4.88 -5.32 9.28
C ALA A 267 6.34 -5.23 9.78
N MET A 268 7.27 -4.70 8.96
CA MET A 268 8.66 -4.48 9.39
C MET A 268 8.78 -3.58 10.61
N ASN A 269 7.83 -2.66 10.78
CA ASN A 269 7.83 -1.69 11.88
C ASN A 269 7.01 -2.13 13.10
N CYS A 270 6.48 -3.35 13.11
CA CYS A 270 5.85 -3.94 14.29
C CYS A 270 6.93 -4.23 15.35
N ILE A 271 6.72 -3.73 16.57
CA ILE A 271 7.59 -3.95 17.72
C ILE A 271 7.13 -5.22 18.44
N ILE A 272 8.07 -6.15 18.75
CA ILE A 272 7.80 -7.47 19.34
C ILE A 272 8.67 -7.72 20.58
#